data_4387c6c39c464d3f17e72220a672db52
#
_entry.id   4387c6c39c464d3f17e72220a672db52
#
_cell.length_a   1.000
_cell.length_b   1.000
_cell.length_c   1.000
_cell.angle_alpha   90.00
_cell.angle_beta   90.00
_cell.angle_gamma   90.00
#
_symmetry.space_group_name_H-M   'P 1'
#
loop_
_entity.id
_entity.type
_entity.pdbx_description
1 polymer ?
#
loop_
_entity_poly.entity_id
_entity_poly.type
_entity_poly.pdbx_seq_one_letter_code
_entity_poly.pdbx_strand_id
1 'polypeptide(L)'
;MSHFIILNLFFRKLNLFSLKKSYSYNSSLNLLIGKNLNNENIYIPEKSLYQNILVTGSIGSGKTASALYPFTKQLIDFNSTDFNSKLGMLVLDVKGNYYSKVVEFTISSNRLDDLIIIELNGKYKYNPLHKPNLSASVLANRLKQILLLFSPNNSESYWLDTAEHVLEAFITICRFYNNGYVSFYELHKLISSKEYFYSKFSLIRKEFLNSNISASDFYNLSSAINYLENEFFSLDERTYAILKSEISRMTNVFISDLSVKNTFCPSIDEINFYGFEAVIKSGKIVILNMNISKYKNLSKIIAAYLKLDFQTDILNQLALGDVYRSMAFISDEYQEYVTSSDADFFSQSRESKCINIVATQSYTSLLNTINNQNSVRVIIQNLINKLWYRCDDVFTIEDIQKQIGKEDKLKISRSYSENGKFNNYNFISKDIVSKNTNFSESVNSYTQNDFIYDYNFFTQNLETFSCLAFLSDGFKILKPQKLKMLPYFIQ
;
A
#
# COMPACT_ATOMS: atom_id res chain seq x y z
N MET A 1 2.77 32.04 18.57
CA MET A 1 3.31 33.16 17.76
C MET A 1 4.51 32.81 16.87
N SER A 2 5.24 31.74 17.08
CA SER A 2 6.41 31.37 16.23
C SER A 2 6.08 30.66 14.90
N HIS A 3 4.91 30.03 14.78
CA HIS A 3 4.52 29.33 13.55
C HIS A 3 3.96 30.28 12.45
N PHE A 4 3.45 31.44 12.82
CA PHE A 4 2.94 32.44 11.86
C PHE A 4 4.06 33.21 11.15
N ILE A 5 5.25 33.29 11.74
CA ILE A 5 6.38 34.04 11.18
C ILE A 5 7.12 33.21 10.13
N ILE A 6 7.16 31.89 10.29
CA ILE A 6 7.80 30.97 9.33
C ILE A 6 6.98 30.86 8.03
N LEU A 7 5.65 30.88 8.12
CA LEU A 7 4.77 30.91 6.93
C LEU A 7 4.98 32.18 6.08
N ASN A 8 5.17 33.34 6.71
CA ASN A 8 5.33 34.61 5.99
C ASN A 8 6.69 34.79 5.31
N LEU A 9 7.73 34.12 5.77
CA LEU A 9 9.06 34.12 5.12
C LEU A 9 9.13 33.17 3.91
N PHE A 10 8.28 32.15 3.87
CA PHE A 10 8.16 31.23 2.72
C PHE A 10 7.40 31.89 1.55
N PHE A 11 6.43 32.76 1.83
CA PHE A 11 5.63 33.47 0.81
C PHE A 11 6.40 34.52 -0.02
N ARG A 12 7.56 35.00 0.45
CA ARG A 12 8.37 36.00 -0.27
C ARG A 12 9.38 35.44 -1.29
N LYS A 13 9.59 34.13 -1.38
CA LYS A 13 10.53 33.50 -2.32
C LYS A 13 9.90 32.74 -3.49
N LEU A 14 8.58 32.70 -3.59
CA LEU A 14 7.85 31.90 -4.59
C LEU A 14 7.14 32.71 -5.69
N ASN A 15 7.56 33.97 -5.93
CA ASN A 15 7.09 34.73 -7.08
C ASN A 15 8.12 34.68 -8.22
N LEU A 16 8.19 33.55 -8.96
CA LEU A 16 8.71 33.51 -10.33
C LEU A 16 8.49 32.10 -10.92
N PHE A 17 7.82 32.10 -12.06
CA PHE A 17 7.43 31.00 -12.92
C PHE A 17 6.03 30.39 -12.72
N SER A 18 5.01 31.14 -13.08
CA SER A 18 3.73 30.60 -13.50
C SER A 18 3.71 30.40 -15.02
N LEU A 19 4.03 29.22 -15.49
CA LEU A 19 3.58 28.76 -16.80
C LEU A 19 2.17 28.22 -16.65
N LYS A 20 1.16 29.07 -16.83
CA LYS A 20 -0.24 28.68 -16.99
C LYS A 20 -0.36 27.89 -18.31
N LYS A 21 -0.35 26.55 -18.24
CA LYS A 21 -1.00 25.71 -19.25
C LYS A 21 -2.45 25.58 -18.86
N SER A 22 -3.35 26.30 -19.53
CA SER A 22 -4.79 26.07 -19.46
C SER A 22 -5.08 24.70 -20.07
N TYR A 23 -5.46 23.74 -19.22
CA TYR A 23 -6.01 22.46 -19.69
C TYR A 23 -7.47 22.68 -20.07
N SER A 24 -7.85 22.34 -21.30
CA SER A 24 -9.22 22.41 -21.80
C SER A 24 -10.08 21.37 -21.07
N TYR A 25 -11.25 21.76 -20.64
CA TYR A 25 -12.34 20.93 -20.13
C TYR A 25 -12.69 19.85 -21.15
N ASN A 26 -12.37 18.60 -20.90
CA ASN A 26 -12.71 17.33 -21.59
C ASN A 26 -11.53 16.43 -21.96
N SER A 27 -10.39 16.54 -21.33
CA SER A 27 -9.31 15.56 -21.53
C SER A 27 -9.53 14.34 -20.62
N SER A 28 -9.60 13.17 -21.21
CA SER A 28 -9.48 11.91 -20.45
C SER A 28 -8.16 11.92 -19.68
N LEU A 29 -8.18 11.38 -18.45
CA LEU A 29 -6.99 11.29 -17.63
C LEU A 29 -5.93 10.39 -18.30
N ASN A 30 -4.76 10.96 -18.61
CA ASN A 30 -3.61 10.24 -19.15
C ASN A 30 -2.41 10.50 -18.26
N LEU A 31 -1.90 9.49 -17.59
CA LEU A 31 -0.78 9.61 -16.67
C LEU A 31 0.54 9.47 -17.43
N LEU A 32 1.36 10.53 -17.47
CA LEU A 32 2.69 10.49 -18.03
C LEU A 32 3.61 9.66 -17.12
N ILE A 33 4.18 8.60 -17.69
CA ILE A 33 5.06 7.67 -16.95
C ILE A 33 6.53 8.06 -17.14
N GLY A 34 6.95 8.29 -18.36
CA GLY A 34 8.35 8.57 -18.69
C GLY A 34 8.55 8.65 -20.20
N LYS A 35 9.80 8.47 -20.64
CA LYS A 35 10.18 8.48 -22.04
C LYS A 35 10.78 7.14 -22.45
N ASN A 36 10.45 6.68 -23.65
CA ASN A 36 11.07 5.49 -24.24
C ASN A 36 12.48 5.81 -24.79
N LEU A 37 13.13 4.83 -25.38
CA LEU A 37 14.47 4.96 -25.97
C LEU A 37 14.51 5.96 -27.15
N ASN A 38 13.37 6.20 -27.81
CA ASN A 38 13.22 7.19 -28.86
C ASN A 38 12.90 8.60 -28.33
N ASN A 39 12.95 8.80 -27.01
CA ASN A 39 12.61 10.05 -26.32
C ASN A 39 11.12 10.46 -26.45
N GLU A 40 10.23 9.52 -26.79
CA GLU A 40 8.79 9.73 -26.88
C GLU A 40 8.14 9.55 -25.49
N ASN A 41 7.18 10.42 -25.17
CA ASN A 41 6.43 10.34 -23.94
C ASN A 41 5.50 9.13 -23.92
N ILE A 42 5.56 8.36 -22.86
CA ILE A 42 4.70 7.17 -22.63
C ILE A 42 3.69 7.49 -21.55
N TYR A 43 2.43 7.19 -21.84
CA TYR A 43 1.29 7.45 -20.96
C TYR A 43 0.56 6.17 -20.64
N ILE A 44 -0.05 6.13 -19.44
CA ILE A 44 -1.09 5.15 -19.09
C ILE A 44 -2.44 5.84 -19.26
N PRO A 45 -3.32 5.35 -20.15
CA PRO A 45 -4.66 5.92 -20.34
C PRO A 45 -5.58 5.61 -19.16
N GLU A 46 -6.60 6.43 -18.95
CA GLU A 46 -7.55 6.34 -17.83
C GLU A 46 -8.09 4.93 -17.59
N LYS A 47 -8.52 4.23 -18.65
CA LYS A 47 -9.03 2.85 -18.53
C LYS A 47 -8.01 1.88 -17.95
N SER A 48 -6.74 2.09 -18.25
CA SER A 48 -5.65 1.27 -17.73
C SER A 48 -5.23 1.68 -16.33
N LEU A 49 -5.43 2.95 -15.94
CA LEU A 49 -5.17 3.40 -14.55
C LEU A 49 -6.03 2.64 -13.54
N TYR A 50 -7.28 2.32 -13.90
CA TYR A 50 -8.17 1.49 -13.05
C TYR A 50 -7.77 0.01 -13.00
N GLN A 51 -6.75 -0.41 -13.74
CA GLN A 51 -6.15 -1.75 -13.67
C GLN A 51 -4.96 -1.81 -12.71
N ASN A 52 -4.80 -0.78 -11.89
CA ASN A 52 -3.80 -0.68 -10.82
C ASN A 52 -2.34 -0.62 -11.32
N ILE A 53 -1.45 -0.06 -10.51
CA ILE A 53 -0.03 0.13 -10.82
C ILE A 53 0.83 -0.39 -9.67
N LEU A 54 1.78 -1.27 -9.98
CA LEU A 54 2.82 -1.74 -9.07
C LEU A 54 4.17 -1.15 -9.46
N VAL A 55 4.84 -0.53 -8.50
CA VAL A 55 6.19 0.00 -8.65
C VAL A 55 7.12 -0.82 -7.76
N THR A 56 8.08 -1.55 -8.36
CA THR A 56 9.00 -2.42 -7.61
C THR A 56 10.45 -2.06 -7.89
N GLY A 57 11.33 -2.15 -6.89
CA GLY A 57 12.77 -1.97 -7.05
C GLY A 57 13.49 -1.70 -5.74
N SER A 58 14.80 -1.91 -5.72
CA SER A 58 15.65 -1.75 -4.54
C SER A 58 15.70 -0.31 -4.04
N ILE A 59 16.20 -0.10 -2.82
CA ILE A 59 16.43 1.21 -2.22
C ILE A 59 17.38 2.02 -3.13
N GLY A 60 17.08 3.30 -3.31
CA GLY A 60 17.89 4.20 -4.15
C GLY A 60 17.70 4.04 -5.66
N SER A 61 16.80 3.19 -6.14
CA SER A 61 16.48 3.06 -7.58
C SER A 61 15.69 4.23 -8.16
N GLY A 62 15.13 5.11 -7.32
CA GLY A 62 14.43 6.32 -7.74
C GLY A 62 12.91 6.21 -7.78
N LYS A 63 12.30 5.12 -7.29
CA LYS A 63 10.84 4.89 -7.31
C LYS A 63 10.01 6.09 -6.82
N THR A 64 10.27 6.53 -5.61
CA THR A 64 9.49 7.63 -4.99
C THR A 64 9.65 8.92 -5.77
N ALA A 65 10.89 9.29 -6.14
CA ALA A 65 11.20 10.56 -6.78
C ALA A 65 10.76 10.64 -8.26
N SER A 66 10.72 9.52 -8.99
CA SER A 66 10.44 9.52 -10.42
C SER A 66 9.16 8.80 -10.84
N ALA A 67 8.49 8.10 -9.90
CA ALA A 67 7.17 7.55 -10.13
C ALA A 67 6.15 8.16 -9.17
N LEU A 68 6.26 7.89 -7.85
CA LEU A 68 5.19 8.23 -6.91
C LEU A 68 4.93 9.75 -6.83
N TYR A 69 5.96 10.58 -6.65
CA TYR A 69 5.78 12.04 -6.59
C TYR A 69 5.22 12.62 -7.90
N PRO A 70 5.79 12.33 -9.09
CA PRO A 70 5.24 12.81 -10.34
C PRO A 70 3.82 12.35 -10.62
N PHE A 71 3.48 11.09 -10.28
CA PHE A 71 2.14 10.57 -10.47
C PHE A 71 1.15 11.25 -9.53
N THR A 72 1.50 11.40 -8.26
CA THR A 72 0.68 12.11 -7.28
C THR A 72 0.41 13.54 -7.72
N LYS A 73 1.44 14.26 -8.17
CA LYS A 73 1.29 15.62 -8.67
C LYS A 73 0.32 15.69 -9.83
N GLN A 74 0.48 14.85 -10.85
CA GLN A 74 -0.40 14.81 -12.00
C GLN A 74 -1.87 14.50 -11.61
N LEU A 75 -2.08 13.58 -10.66
CA LEU A 75 -3.43 13.25 -10.16
C LEU A 75 -4.05 14.39 -9.33
N ILE A 76 -3.25 15.14 -8.57
CA ILE A 76 -3.71 16.33 -7.85
C ILE A 76 -4.06 17.47 -8.82
N ASP A 77 -3.23 17.65 -9.85
CA ASP A 77 -3.42 18.70 -10.86
C ASP A 77 -4.63 18.45 -11.77
N PHE A 78 -5.00 17.16 -11.96
CA PHE A 78 -6.08 16.81 -12.87
C PHE A 78 -7.41 17.43 -12.45
N ASN A 79 -7.97 18.25 -13.34
CA ASN A 79 -9.25 18.97 -13.12
C ASN A 79 -9.32 19.68 -11.74
N SER A 80 -8.20 20.17 -11.22
CA SER A 80 -8.06 20.71 -9.87
C SER A 80 -9.07 21.81 -9.51
N THR A 81 -9.54 22.55 -10.50
CA THR A 81 -10.52 23.64 -10.33
C THR A 81 -11.97 23.20 -10.49
N ASP A 82 -12.22 21.99 -10.99
CA ASP A 82 -13.58 21.47 -11.17
C ASP A 82 -13.98 20.59 -9.98
N PHE A 83 -14.91 21.08 -9.18
CA PHE A 83 -15.41 20.36 -8.00
C PHE A 83 -15.95 18.98 -8.33
N ASN A 84 -16.57 18.78 -9.49
CA ASN A 84 -17.23 17.51 -9.84
C ASN A 84 -16.28 16.45 -10.39
N SER A 85 -15.19 16.86 -11.03
CA SER A 85 -14.28 15.93 -11.73
C SER A 85 -12.86 15.85 -11.14
N LYS A 86 -12.49 16.72 -10.19
CA LYS A 86 -11.20 16.58 -9.49
C LYS A 86 -11.14 15.26 -8.72
N LEU A 87 -9.97 14.61 -8.71
CA LEU A 87 -9.76 13.37 -7.99
C LEU A 87 -9.69 13.60 -6.47
N GLY A 88 -10.30 12.68 -5.71
CA GLY A 88 -9.97 12.53 -4.30
C GLY A 88 -8.91 11.43 -4.12
N MET A 89 -8.21 11.42 -2.99
CA MET A 89 -7.18 10.40 -2.77
C MET A 89 -6.87 10.11 -1.31
N LEU A 90 -6.30 8.93 -1.10
CA LEU A 90 -5.59 8.55 0.12
C LEU A 90 -4.11 8.35 -0.23
N VAL A 91 -3.22 9.04 0.49
CA VAL A 91 -1.77 8.88 0.37
C VAL A 91 -1.23 8.33 1.68
N LEU A 92 -0.55 7.19 1.61
CA LEU A 92 0.10 6.55 2.76
C LEU A 92 1.61 6.48 2.56
N ASP A 93 2.35 6.91 3.58
CA ASP A 93 3.80 6.87 3.65
C ASP A 93 4.25 6.58 5.08
N VAL A 94 5.17 5.64 5.22
CA VAL A 94 5.75 5.27 6.52
C VAL A 94 6.96 6.11 6.91
N LYS A 95 7.59 6.78 5.96
CA LYS A 95 8.80 7.58 6.20
C LYS A 95 8.49 8.99 6.72
N GLY A 96 7.28 9.48 6.46
CA GLY A 96 6.80 10.79 6.89
C GLY A 96 7.39 11.98 6.13
N ASN A 97 8.04 11.74 4.99
CA ASN A 97 8.57 12.80 4.12
C ASN A 97 7.66 13.08 2.92
N TYR A 98 6.77 12.18 2.56
CA TYR A 98 5.80 12.34 1.48
C TYR A 98 4.81 13.48 1.77
N TYR A 99 4.43 13.64 3.03
CA TYR A 99 3.55 14.70 3.51
C TYR A 99 3.95 16.08 2.98
N SER A 100 5.21 16.47 3.13
CA SER A 100 5.71 17.78 2.68
C SER A 100 5.52 17.98 1.17
N LYS A 101 5.67 16.92 0.37
CA LYS A 101 5.47 16.97 -1.08
C LYS A 101 4.00 17.07 -1.47
N VAL A 102 3.11 16.36 -0.79
CA VAL A 102 1.68 16.49 -1.04
C VAL A 102 1.20 17.91 -0.70
N VAL A 103 1.68 18.50 0.41
CA VAL A 103 1.38 19.92 0.73
C VAL A 103 1.85 20.85 -0.39
N GLU A 104 3.09 20.69 -0.87
CA GLU A 104 3.64 21.48 -1.98
C GLU A 104 2.77 21.35 -3.25
N PHE A 105 2.37 20.12 -3.60
CA PHE A 105 1.53 19.86 -4.77
C PHE A 105 0.12 20.44 -4.62
N THR A 106 -0.49 20.35 -3.43
CA THR A 106 -1.82 20.93 -3.19
C THR A 106 -1.80 22.46 -3.23
N ILE A 107 -0.72 23.10 -2.76
CA ILE A 107 -0.54 24.56 -2.89
C ILE A 107 -0.41 24.94 -4.37
N SER A 108 0.44 24.25 -5.15
CA SER A 108 0.65 24.56 -6.56
C SER A 108 -0.59 24.38 -7.43
N SER A 109 -1.50 23.49 -7.03
CA SER A 109 -2.75 23.17 -7.74
C SER A 109 -3.98 23.92 -7.20
N ASN A 110 -3.81 24.85 -6.26
CA ASN A 110 -4.90 25.56 -5.54
C ASN A 110 -5.88 24.60 -4.85
N ARG A 111 -5.39 23.49 -4.28
CA ARG A 111 -6.18 22.46 -3.60
C ARG A 111 -5.85 22.31 -2.10
N LEU A 112 -5.22 23.32 -1.49
CA LEU A 112 -4.84 23.25 -0.08
C LEU A 112 -6.07 23.06 0.84
N ASP A 113 -7.21 23.64 0.50
CA ASP A 113 -8.47 23.49 1.27
C ASP A 113 -9.08 22.07 1.15
N ASP A 114 -8.62 21.30 0.18
CA ASP A 114 -9.01 19.89 0.03
C ASP A 114 -8.18 18.95 0.91
N LEU A 115 -7.08 19.41 1.50
CA LEU A 115 -6.12 18.60 2.21
C LEU A 115 -6.59 18.28 3.63
N ILE A 116 -6.65 17.00 3.95
CA ILE A 116 -6.92 16.43 5.27
C ILE A 116 -5.66 15.72 5.75
N ILE A 117 -5.06 16.24 6.83
CA ILE A 117 -3.84 15.69 7.41
C ILE A 117 -4.21 14.95 8.68
N ILE A 118 -4.00 13.63 8.70
CA ILE A 118 -4.17 12.80 9.88
C ILE A 118 -2.82 12.72 10.59
N GLU A 119 -2.73 13.34 11.77
CA GLU A 119 -1.51 13.42 12.57
C GLU A 119 -1.82 13.59 14.05
N LEU A 120 -0.88 13.26 14.93
CA LEU A 120 -1.05 13.47 16.37
C LEU A 120 -1.10 14.97 16.71
N ASN A 121 -2.05 15.33 17.56
CA ASN A 121 -2.34 16.71 17.95
C ASN A 121 -2.69 17.64 16.77
N GLY A 122 -3.07 17.06 15.62
CA GLY A 122 -3.54 17.81 14.47
C GLY A 122 -5.00 18.28 14.61
N LYS A 123 -5.46 18.91 13.54
CA LYS A 123 -6.84 19.41 13.43
C LYS A 123 -7.87 18.29 13.43
N TYR A 124 -7.54 17.16 12.78
CA TYR A 124 -8.48 16.08 12.55
C TYR A 124 -8.39 15.02 13.64
N LYS A 125 -9.55 14.67 14.19
CA LYS A 125 -9.73 13.62 15.19
C LYS A 125 -10.49 12.48 14.55
N TYR A 126 -9.89 11.31 14.58
CA TYR A 126 -10.35 10.12 13.89
C TYR A 126 -10.49 8.95 14.85
N ASN A 127 -11.70 8.39 14.96
CA ASN A 127 -11.89 7.15 15.69
C ASN A 127 -12.09 5.98 14.70
N PRO A 128 -11.08 5.11 14.54
CA PRO A 128 -11.15 3.98 13.60
C PRO A 128 -12.30 3.00 13.88
N LEU A 129 -12.71 2.87 15.13
CA LEU A 129 -13.72 1.90 15.56
C LEU A 129 -15.14 2.48 15.60
N HIS A 130 -15.30 3.81 15.61
CA HIS A 130 -16.63 4.41 15.59
C HIS A 130 -17.18 4.45 14.16
N LYS A 131 -17.72 3.32 13.72
CA LYS A 131 -18.33 3.11 12.39
C LYS A 131 -19.74 2.54 12.60
N PRO A 132 -20.74 3.38 12.87
CA PRO A 132 -22.09 2.93 13.19
C PRO A 132 -22.75 2.11 12.06
N ASN A 133 -22.37 2.37 10.80
CA ASN A 133 -22.92 1.68 9.63
C ASN A 133 -22.28 0.30 9.35
N LEU A 134 -21.22 -0.08 10.08
CA LEU A 134 -20.58 -1.39 9.95
C LEU A 134 -20.99 -2.31 11.09
N SER A 135 -21.16 -3.60 10.82
CA SER A 135 -21.44 -4.59 11.86
C SER A 135 -20.21 -4.78 12.79
N ALA A 136 -20.46 -5.30 13.99
CA ALA A 136 -19.38 -5.63 14.93
C ALA A 136 -18.41 -6.67 14.32
N SER A 137 -18.93 -7.65 13.57
CA SER A 137 -18.13 -8.67 12.89
C SER A 137 -17.18 -8.08 11.84
N VAL A 138 -17.61 -7.10 11.05
CA VAL A 138 -16.74 -6.42 10.09
C VAL A 138 -15.62 -5.68 10.79
N LEU A 139 -15.90 -4.98 11.90
CA LEU A 139 -14.88 -4.30 12.68
C LEU A 139 -13.90 -5.29 13.35
N ALA A 140 -14.41 -6.40 13.89
CA ALA A 140 -13.58 -7.44 14.47
C ALA A 140 -12.65 -8.08 13.42
N ASN A 141 -13.16 -8.34 12.22
CA ASN A 141 -12.35 -8.84 11.11
C ASN A 141 -11.23 -7.86 10.72
N ARG A 142 -11.51 -6.55 10.65
CA ARG A 142 -10.47 -5.54 10.43
C ARG A 142 -9.39 -5.57 11.53
N LEU A 143 -9.79 -5.73 12.79
CA LEU A 143 -8.85 -5.87 13.91
C LEU A 143 -7.99 -7.11 13.75
N LYS A 144 -8.55 -8.24 13.33
CA LYS A 144 -7.81 -9.46 13.01
C LYS A 144 -6.78 -9.23 11.89
N GLN A 145 -7.18 -8.56 10.79
CA GLN A 145 -6.25 -8.22 9.70
C GLN A 145 -5.06 -7.39 10.20
N ILE A 146 -5.30 -6.50 11.16
CA ILE A 146 -4.24 -5.69 11.76
C ILE A 146 -3.38 -6.51 12.73
N LEU A 147 -3.96 -7.41 13.52
CA LEU A 147 -3.20 -8.32 14.37
C LEU A 147 -2.23 -9.19 13.54
N LEU A 148 -2.66 -9.63 12.37
CA LEU A 148 -1.82 -10.37 11.42
C LEU A 148 -0.58 -9.58 10.97
N LEU A 149 -0.64 -8.25 10.86
CA LEU A 149 0.53 -7.42 10.52
C LEU A 149 1.65 -7.49 11.59
N PHE A 150 1.31 -7.85 12.82
CA PHE A 150 2.27 -7.93 13.93
C PHE A 150 2.64 -9.36 14.31
N SER A 151 2.01 -10.35 13.71
CA SER A 151 2.22 -11.77 14.02
C SER A 151 2.35 -12.60 12.74
N PRO A 152 3.28 -12.25 11.81
CA PRO A 152 3.36 -12.89 10.52
C PRO A 152 3.84 -14.35 10.58
N ASN A 153 4.58 -14.72 11.62
CA ASN A 153 5.20 -16.04 11.75
C ASN A 153 4.51 -16.86 12.84
N ASN A 154 3.66 -17.82 12.44
CA ASN A 154 3.14 -18.90 13.29
C ASN A 154 2.13 -18.54 14.39
N SER A 155 1.34 -17.48 14.28
CA SER A 155 0.10 -17.48 15.05
C SER A 155 -0.81 -18.57 14.46
N GLU A 156 -1.04 -19.64 15.22
CA GLU A 156 -2.05 -20.63 14.89
C GLU A 156 -3.34 -19.89 14.54
N SER A 157 -3.97 -20.19 13.42
CA SER A 157 -5.22 -19.55 12.97
C SER A 157 -6.27 -19.53 14.07
N TYR A 158 -6.26 -20.52 14.93
CA TYR A 158 -7.10 -20.63 16.10
C TYR A 158 -7.07 -19.39 17.03
N TRP A 159 -5.88 -18.86 17.35
CA TRP A 159 -5.76 -17.70 18.24
C TRP A 159 -6.31 -16.42 17.62
N LEU A 160 -6.11 -16.25 16.31
CA LEU A 160 -6.61 -15.09 15.58
C LEU A 160 -8.12 -15.16 15.38
N ASP A 161 -8.66 -16.35 15.10
CA ASP A 161 -10.10 -16.57 14.97
C ASP A 161 -10.80 -16.35 16.32
N THR A 162 -10.22 -16.87 17.40
CA THR A 162 -10.72 -16.65 18.74
C THR A 162 -10.65 -15.17 19.14
N ALA A 163 -9.56 -14.48 18.83
CA ALA A 163 -9.42 -13.03 19.08
C ALA A 163 -10.47 -12.22 18.29
N GLU A 164 -10.79 -12.61 17.06
CA GLU A 164 -11.86 -11.99 16.25
C GLU A 164 -13.22 -12.12 16.95
N HIS A 165 -13.60 -13.31 17.39
CA HIS A 165 -14.86 -13.53 18.11
C HIS A 165 -14.94 -12.77 19.44
N VAL A 166 -13.84 -12.75 20.21
CA VAL A 166 -13.75 -11.96 21.46
C VAL A 166 -13.94 -10.48 21.18
N LEU A 167 -13.29 -9.94 20.15
CA LEU A 167 -13.40 -8.54 19.76
C LEU A 167 -14.80 -8.20 19.26
N GLU A 168 -15.43 -9.08 18.49
CA GLU A 168 -16.81 -8.90 18.03
C GLU A 168 -17.77 -8.79 19.20
N ALA A 169 -17.64 -9.69 20.18
CA ALA A 169 -18.48 -9.67 21.38
C ALA A 169 -18.27 -8.40 22.21
N PHE A 170 -17.03 -7.96 22.42
CA PHE A 170 -16.77 -6.72 23.15
C PHE A 170 -17.24 -5.46 22.39
N ILE A 171 -17.10 -5.41 21.07
CA ILE A 171 -17.62 -4.31 20.24
C ILE A 171 -19.15 -4.25 20.36
N THR A 172 -19.82 -5.39 20.27
CA THR A 172 -21.29 -5.49 20.41
C THR A 172 -21.76 -4.95 21.76
N ILE A 173 -21.14 -5.40 22.84
CA ILE A 173 -21.46 -4.95 24.18
C ILE A 173 -21.16 -3.47 24.38
N CYS A 174 -20.00 -3.00 23.90
CA CYS A 174 -19.60 -1.61 24.02
C CYS A 174 -20.60 -0.67 23.31
N ARG A 175 -21.04 -1.02 22.13
CA ARG A 175 -22.06 -0.26 21.37
C ARG A 175 -23.35 -0.13 22.14
N PHE A 176 -23.74 -1.19 22.84
CA PHE A 176 -25.01 -1.21 23.54
C PHE A 176 -25.05 -0.22 24.72
N TYR A 177 -24.05 -0.26 25.63
CA TYR A 177 -24.07 0.63 26.80
C TYR A 177 -23.52 2.03 26.52
N ASN A 178 -22.95 2.27 25.36
CA ASN A 178 -22.28 3.52 25.03
C ASN A 178 -22.90 4.21 23.78
N ASN A 179 -24.19 4.01 23.54
CA ASN A 179 -24.97 4.63 22.46
C ASN A 179 -24.30 4.48 21.08
N GLY A 180 -23.83 3.29 20.75
CA GLY A 180 -23.16 2.98 19.49
C GLY A 180 -21.69 3.40 19.40
N TYR A 181 -21.16 4.08 20.43
CA TYR A 181 -19.77 4.50 20.45
C TYR A 181 -18.82 3.37 20.87
N VAL A 182 -17.74 3.19 20.11
CA VAL A 182 -16.66 2.24 20.42
C VAL A 182 -15.32 2.92 20.20
N SER A 183 -14.35 2.68 21.07
CA SER A 183 -12.97 3.14 20.89
C SER A 183 -11.98 2.10 21.36
N PHE A 184 -10.74 2.17 20.89
CA PHE A 184 -9.65 1.31 21.39
C PHE A 184 -9.44 1.45 22.90
N TYR A 185 -9.61 2.65 23.43
CA TYR A 185 -9.49 2.92 24.86
C TYR A 185 -10.53 2.14 25.66
N GLU A 186 -11.77 2.11 25.19
CA GLU A 186 -12.85 1.40 25.88
C GLU A 186 -12.70 -0.12 25.72
N LEU A 187 -12.36 -0.60 24.52
CA LEU A 187 -12.07 -2.03 24.31
C LEU A 187 -10.94 -2.52 25.21
N HIS A 188 -9.86 -1.71 25.32
CA HIS A 188 -8.75 -2.08 26.19
C HIS A 188 -9.18 -2.29 27.65
N LYS A 189 -10.02 -1.40 28.18
CA LYS A 189 -10.53 -1.51 29.56
C LYS A 189 -11.37 -2.76 29.74
N LEU A 190 -12.29 -3.03 28.81
CA LEU A 190 -13.17 -4.21 28.86
C LEU A 190 -12.37 -5.52 28.86
N ILE A 191 -11.32 -5.60 28.03
CA ILE A 191 -10.48 -6.79 27.91
C ILE A 191 -9.52 -6.93 29.09
N SER A 192 -9.04 -5.82 29.63
CA SER A 192 -8.00 -5.83 30.67
C SER A 192 -8.54 -6.12 32.07
N SER A 193 -9.81 -5.77 32.35
CA SER A 193 -10.41 -5.93 33.69
C SER A 193 -11.79 -6.57 33.65
N LYS A 194 -11.89 -7.77 34.28
CA LYS A 194 -13.18 -8.44 34.50
C LYS A 194 -14.13 -7.57 35.35
N GLU A 195 -13.60 -6.87 36.34
CA GLU A 195 -14.39 -5.99 37.22
C GLU A 195 -14.98 -4.83 36.41
N TYR A 196 -14.22 -4.25 35.48
CA TYR A 196 -14.72 -3.20 34.59
C TYR A 196 -15.83 -3.74 33.70
N PHE A 197 -15.64 -4.91 33.11
CA PHE A 197 -16.66 -5.57 32.30
C PHE A 197 -17.96 -5.78 33.09
N TYR A 198 -17.89 -6.37 34.29
CA TYR A 198 -19.08 -6.62 35.11
C TYR A 198 -19.74 -5.32 35.60
N SER A 199 -18.98 -4.25 35.83
CA SER A 199 -19.57 -2.94 36.14
C SER A 199 -20.42 -2.40 34.97
N LYS A 200 -19.97 -2.56 33.72
CA LYS A 200 -20.76 -2.21 32.54
C LYS A 200 -21.93 -3.11 32.30
N PHE A 201 -21.77 -4.40 32.57
CA PHE A 201 -22.85 -5.38 32.51
C PHE A 201 -24.02 -5.06 33.45
N SER A 202 -23.75 -4.54 34.61
CA SER A 202 -24.79 -4.08 35.54
C SER A 202 -25.62 -2.89 35.00
N LEU A 203 -24.99 -2.00 34.21
CA LEU A 203 -25.68 -0.91 33.52
C LEU A 203 -26.55 -1.46 32.37
N ILE A 204 -26.03 -2.38 31.60
CA ILE A 204 -26.78 -3.05 30.54
C ILE A 204 -28.04 -3.71 31.06
N ARG A 205 -27.96 -4.42 32.18
CA ARG A 205 -29.12 -5.04 32.82
C ARG A 205 -30.21 -4.03 33.20
N LYS A 206 -29.84 -2.84 33.69
CA LYS A 206 -30.79 -1.78 34.02
C LYS A 206 -31.47 -1.20 32.78
N GLU A 207 -30.73 -0.95 31.74
CA GLU A 207 -31.27 -0.43 30.46
C GLU A 207 -32.14 -1.47 29.76
N PHE A 208 -31.78 -2.75 29.87
CA PHE A 208 -32.53 -3.88 29.34
C PHE A 208 -33.96 -3.99 29.88
N LEU A 209 -34.14 -3.62 31.13
CA LEU A 209 -35.46 -3.62 31.78
C LEU A 209 -36.31 -2.39 31.40
N ASN A 210 -35.68 -1.36 30.87
CA ASN A 210 -36.32 -0.04 30.65
C ASN A 210 -36.49 0.36 29.18
N SER A 211 -35.95 -0.39 28.18
CA SER A 211 -35.95 0.00 26.79
C SER A 211 -36.64 -1.00 25.86
N ASN A 212 -37.35 -0.50 24.84
CA ASN A 212 -37.85 -1.30 23.72
C ASN A 212 -36.66 -1.63 22.77
N ILE A 213 -35.92 -2.69 23.12
CA ILE A 213 -34.81 -3.19 22.29
C ILE A 213 -35.40 -4.01 21.14
N SER A 214 -34.82 -3.86 19.92
CA SER A 214 -35.22 -4.70 18.80
C SER A 214 -34.89 -6.20 19.11
N ALA A 215 -35.68 -7.13 18.56
CA ALA A 215 -35.41 -8.55 18.73
C ALA A 215 -34.02 -8.96 18.22
N SER A 216 -33.54 -8.30 17.17
CA SER A 216 -32.19 -8.50 16.61
C SER A 216 -31.11 -8.06 17.57
N ASP A 217 -31.23 -6.85 18.14
CA ASP A 217 -30.23 -6.32 19.07
C ASP A 217 -30.20 -7.14 20.37
N PHE A 218 -31.39 -7.59 20.83
CA PHE A 218 -31.50 -8.50 21.95
C PHE A 218 -30.76 -9.81 21.74
N TYR A 219 -30.95 -10.42 20.56
CA TYR A 219 -30.28 -11.66 20.18
C TYR A 219 -28.78 -11.50 20.14
N ASN A 220 -28.29 -10.47 19.41
CA ASN A 220 -26.86 -10.20 19.25
C ASN A 220 -26.19 -9.93 20.60
N LEU A 221 -26.82 -9.12 21.46
CA LEU A 221 -26.30 -8.82 22.79
C LEU A 221 -26.27 -10.05 23.69
N SER A 222 -27.34 -10.83 23.69
CA SER A 222 -27.42 -12.06 24.50
C SER A 222 -26.39 -13.09 24.08
N SER A 223 -26.17 -13.22 22.74
CA SER A 223 -25.13 -14.09 22.17
C SER A 223 -23.73 -13.63 22.59
N ALA A 224 -23.45 -12.33 22.51
CA ALA A 224 -22.15 -11.76 22.88
C ALA A 224 -21.86 -11.95 24.38
N ILE A 225 -22.86 -11.73 25.24
CA ILE A 225 -22.73 -11.94 26.67
C ILE A 225 -22.48 -13.43 27.00
N ASN A 226 -23.29 -14.33 26.42
CA ASN A 226 -23.12 -15.76 26.61
C ASN A 226 -21.73 -16.24 26.20
N TYR A 227 -21.23 -15.78 25.06
CA TYR A 227 -19.88 -16.10 24.60
C TYR A 227 -18.80 -15.61 25.58
N LEU A 228 -18.88 -14.37 26.06
CA LEU A 228 -17.89 -13.83 26.98
C LEU A 228 -17.91 -14.51 28.34
N GLU A 229 -19.10 -14.79 28.93
CA GLU A 229 -19.22 -15.41 30.24
C GLU A 229 -18.87 -16.91 30.22
N ASN A 230 -19.39 -17.64 29.24
CA ASN A 230 -19.31 -19.10 29.25
C ASN A 230 -18.12 -19.65 28.44
N GLU A 231 -17.56 -18.89 27.54
CA GLU A 231 -16.41 -19.31 26.72
C GLU A 231 -15.15 -18.52 27.06
N PHE A 232 -15.13 -17.18 26.86
CA PHE A 232 -13.92 -16.39 27.05
C PHE A 232 -13.42 -16.29 28.49
N PHE A 233 -14.31 -15.94 29.44
CA PHE A 233 -13.94 -15.81 30.86
C PHE A 233 -13.84 -17.14 31.59
N SER A 234 -14.34 -18.23 31.01
CA SER A 234 -14.23 -19.59 31.53
C SER A 234 -12.98 -20.33 31.03
N LEU A 235 -12.21 -19.75 30.10
CA LEU A 235 -10.94 -20.30 29.66
C LEU A 235 -9.99 -20.52 30.84
N ASP A 236 -9.13 -21.52 30.73
CA ASP A 236 -8.04 -21.70 31.69
C ASP A 236 -7.15 -20.44 31.74
N GLU A 237 -6.51 -20.22 32.89
CA GLU A 237 -5.77 -18.99 33.16
C GLU A 237 -4.68 -18.70 32.12
N ARG A 238 -4.02 -19.73 31.58
CA ARG A 238 -2.95 -19.59 30.60
C ARG A 238 -3.52 -19.16 29.26
N THR A 239 -4.56 -19.82 28.76
CA THR A 239 -5.22 -19.49 27.47
C THR A 239 -5.84 -18.10 27.52
N TYR A 240 -6.51 -17.75 28.62
CA TYR A 240 -7.03 -16.40 28.82
C TYR A 240 -5.94 -15.34 28.80
N ALA A 241 -4.80 -15.57 29.48
CA ALA A 241 -3.69 -14.63 29.50
C ALA A 241 -3.05 -14.42 28.11
N ILE A 242 -2.94 -15.49 27.31
CA ILE A 242 -2.42 -15.39 25.93
C ILE A 242 -3.33 -14.51 25.07
N LEU A 243 -4.64 -14.80 25.01
CA LEU A 243 -5.60 -14.03 24.22
C LEU A 243 -5.64 -12.57 24.67
N LYS A 244 -5.71 -12.34 25.97
CA LYS A 244 -5.66 -11.00 26.55
C LYS A 244 -4.39 -10.24 26.13
N SER A 245 -3.23 -10.90 26.16
CA SER A 245 -1.96 -10.31 25.77
C SER A 245 -1.94 -9.93 24.29
N GLU A 246 -2.41 -10.81 23.41
CA GLU A 246 -2.46 -10.56 21.96
C GLU A 246 -3.34 -9.35 21.62
N ILE A 247 -4.54 -9.28 22.16
CA ILE A 247 -5.45 -8.17 21.92
C ILE A 247 -4.93 -6.89 22.58
N SER A 248 -4.39 -6.98 23.80
CA SER A 248 -3.84 -5.85 24.52
C SER A 248 -2.64 -5.24 23.81
N ARG A 249 -1.82 -6.02 23.11
CA ARG A 249 -0.67 -5.54 22.32
C ARG A 249 -1.09 -4.50 21.29
N MET A 250 -2.24 -4.67 20.65
CA MET A 250 -2.80 -3.72 19.70
C MET A 250 -3.46 -2.52 20.39
N THR A 251 -4.27 -2.77 21.42
CA THR A 251 -5.07 -1.71 22.07
C THR A 251 -4.25 -0.83 23.01
N ASN A 252 -3.18 -1.38 23.63
CA ASN A 252 -2.34 -0.66 24.59
C ASN A 252 -1.67 0.59 24.01
N VAL A 253 -1.37 0.58 22.71
CA VAL A 253 -0.76 1.72 22.02
C VAL A 253 -1.65 2.97 22.09
N PHE A 254 -2.99 2.78 22.19
CA PHE A 254 -3.96 3.89 22.23
C PHE A 254 -4.23 4.44 23.63
N ILE A 255 -3.72 3.79 24.68
CA ILE A 255 -3.89 4.24 26.07
C ILE A 255 -2.62 4.79 26.69
N SER A 256 -1.46 4.46 26.10
CA SER A 256 -0.15 4.79 26.66
C SER A 256 0.23 6.26 26.52
N ASP A 257 -0.41 7.00 25.63
CA ASP A 257 -0.13 8.41 25.33
C ASP A 257 -1.44 9.21 25.20
N LEU A 258 -1.52 10.33 25.92
CA LEU A 258 -2.70 11.21 25.91
C LEU A 258 -2.95 11.81 24.52
N SER A 259 -1.92 12.16 23.78
CA SER A 259 -2.06 12.71 22.43
C SER A 259 -2.67 11.67 21.47
N VAL A 260 -2.27 10.40 21.60
CA VAL A 260 -2.84 9.29 20.82
C VAL A 260 -4.30 9.09 21.17
N LYS A 261 -4.62 9.04 22.48
CA LYS A 261 -6.00 8.92 22.96
C LYS A 261 -6.87 10.07 22.42
N ASN A 262 -6.43 11.31 22.55
CA ASN A 262 -7.20 12.48 22.13
C ASN A 262 -7.37 12.57 20.60
N THR A 263 -6.47 11.98 19.83
CA THR A 263 -6.55 12.00 18.36
C THR A 263 -7.37 10.83 17.82
N PHE A 264 -7.19 9.61 18.37
CA PHE A 264 -7.77 8.37 17.82
C PHE A 264 -8.84 7.71 18.68
N CYS A 265 -9.06 8.22 19.90
CA CYS A 265 -10.17 7.83 20.77
C CYS A 265 -10.88 9.08 21.32
N PRO A 266 -11.17 10.12 20.49
CA PRO A 266 -11.86 11.33 20.94
C PRO A 266 -13.27 11.00 21.38
N SER A 267 -13.90 11.91 22.13
CA SER A 267 -15.34 11.83 22.39
C SER A 267 -16.14 11.96 21.08
N ILE A 268 -17.38 11.50 21.09
CA ILE A 268 -18.22 11.46 19.88
C ILE A 268 -18.37 12.86 19.26
N ASP A 269 -18.51 13.91 20.08
CA ASP A 269 -18.69 15.29 19.66
C ASP A 269 -17.41 15.92 19.09
N GLU A 270 -16.26 15.35 19.36
CA GLU A 270 -14.97 15.83 18.87
C GLU A 270 -14.54 15.19 17.54
N ILE A 271 -15.20 14.08 17.13
CA ILE A 271 -14.87 13.41 15.87
C ILE A 271 -15.21 14.38 14.71
N ASN A 272 -14.23 14.65 13.86
CA ASN A 272 -14.40 15.49 12.68
C ASN A 272 -13.86 14.86 11.38
N PHE A 273 -13.36 13.64 11.47
CA PHE A 273 -13.06 12.76 10.33
C PHE A 273 -13.70 11.40 10.56
N TYR A 274 -14.76 11.09 9.80
CA TYR A 274 -15.57 9.88 9.99
C TYR A 274 -15.20 8.74 9.02
N GLY A 275 -14.39 9.01 8.00
CA GLY A 275 -14.01 8.08 6.94
C GLY A 275 -14.05 8.75 5.57
N PHE A 276 -14.17 7.94 4.52
CA PHE A 276 -13.93 8.41 3.15
C PHE A 276 -15.20 8.78 2.37
N GLU A 277 -16.40 8.54 2.87
CA GLU A 277 -17.63 8.91 2.16
C GLU A 277 -17.66 10.40 1.80
N ALA A 278 -17.38 11.29 2.77
CA ALA A 278 -17.30 12.73 2.55
C ALA A 278 -16.11 13.13 1.65
N VAL A 279 -14.98 12.41 1.76
CA VAL A 279 -13.79 12.59 0.93
C VAL A 279 -14.09 12.28 -0.53
N ILE A 280 -14.79 11.18 -0.77
CA ILE A 280 -15.21 10.74 -2.11
C ILE A 280 -16.15 11.79 -2.72
N LYS A 281 -17.20 12.21 -1.98
CA LYS A 281 -18.17 13.18 -2.47
C LYS A 281 -17.56 14.55 -2.82
N SER A 282 -16.55 14.98 -2.07
CA SER A 282 -15.93 16.31 -2.23
C SER A 282 -14.59 16.32 -2.97
N GLY A 283 -14.02 15.13 -3.30
CA GLY A 283 -12.72 15.03 -3.97
C GLY A 283 -11.57 15.52 -3.11
N LYS A 284 -11.60 15.28 -1.79
CA LYS A 284 -10.54 15.70 -0.87
C LYS A 284 -9.36 14.75 -0.90
N ILE A 285 -8.24 15.21 -0.37
CA ILE A 285 -6.96 14.51 -0.33
C ILE A 285 -6.65 14.21 1.14
N VAL A 286 -6.55 12.93 1.49
CA VAL A 286 -6.20 12.48 2.84
C VAL A 286 -4.76 12.00 2.85
N ILE A 287 -3.96 12.48 3.79
CA ILE A 287 -2.59 12.02 4.01
C ILE A 287 -2.34 11.73 5.49
N LEU A 288 -1.61 10.63 5.74
CA LEU A 288 -1.14 10.27 7.06
C LEU A 288 0.25 10.87 7.30
N ASN A 289 0.38 11.75 8.30
CA ASN A 289 1.65 12.33 8.74
C ASN A 289 2.11 11.68 10.03
N MET A 290 2.49 10.41 9.97
CA MET A 290 2.95 9.63 11.13
C MET A 290 4.15 8.76 10.73
N ASN A 291 5.36 9.26 11.01
CA ASN A 291 6.59 8.55 10.73
C ASN A 291 6.72 7.27 11.58
N ILE A 292 6.96 6.13 10.92
CA ILE A 292 7.07 4.82 11.58
C ILE A 292 8.27 4.75 12.53
N SER A 293 9.37 5.45 12.26
CA SER A 293 10.53 5.49 13.14
C SER A 293 10.21 6.11 14.49
N LYS A 294 9.29 7.08 14.52
CA LYS A 294 8.82 7.76 15.72
C LYS A 294 7.68 7.04 16.41
N TYR A 295 6.68 6.61 15.63
CA TYR A 295 5.41 6.11 16.15
C TYR A 295 5.25 4.58 16.05
N LYS A 296 6.24 3.89 15.44
CA LYS A 296 6.32 2.42 15.40
C LYS A 296 4.98 1.76 15.00
N ASN A 297 4.50 0.85 15.84
CA ASN A 297 3.28 0.09 15.58
C ASN A 297 2.04 0.96 15.44
N LEU A 298 1.95 2.08 16.15
CA LEU A 298 0.80 2.99 16.03
C LEU A 298 0.65 3.50 14.59
N SER A 299 1.74 3.91 13.95
CA SER A 299 1.70 4.37 12.55
C SER A 299 1.19 3.28 11.60
N LYS A 300 1.66 2.04 11.78
CA LYS A 300 1.18 0.88 10.98
C LYS A 300 -0.31 0.59 11.21
N ILE A 301 -0.77 0.61 12.45
CA ILE A 301 -2.17 0.39 12.79
C ILE A 301 -3.06 1.44 12.14
N ILE A 302 -2.73 2.71 12.31
CA ILE A 302 -3.53 3.81 11.74
C ILE A 302 -3.50 3.79 10.21
N ALA A 303 -2.35 3.55 9.59
CA ALA A 303 -2.25 3.41 8.14
C ALA A 303 -3.13 2.27 7.61
N ALA A 304 -3.07 1.09 8.25
CA ALA A 304 -3.89 -0.06 7.88
C ALA A 304 -5.39 0.24 8.05
N TYR A 305 -5.79 0.91 9.14
CA TYR A 305 -7.18 1.31 9.33
C TYR A 305 -7.66 2.30 8.29
N LEU A 306 -6.89 3.35 8.01
CA LEU A 306 -7.22 4.32 6.96
C LEU A 306 -7.37 3.64 5.60
N LYS A 307 -6.47 2.69 5.28
CA LYS A 307 -6.55 1.90 4.05
C LYS A 307 -7.85 1.08 4.00
N LEU A 308 -8.17 0.33 5.06
CA LEU A 308 -9.37 -0.50 5.12
C LEU A 308 -10.66 0.33 5.07
N ASP A 309 -10.69 1.50 5.73
CA ASP A 309 -11.81 2.43 5.63
C ASP A 309 -11.98 2.94 4.19
N PHE A 310 -10.88 3.37 3.56
CA PHE A 310 -10.89 3.83 2.18
C PHE A 310 -11.42 2.73 1.25
N GLN A 311 -10.89 1.52 1.36
CA GLN A 311 -11.28 0.39 0.53
C GLN A 311 -12.77 0.05 0.67
N THR A 312 -13.26 0.03 1.91
CA THR A 312 -14.68 -0.24 2.17
C THR A 312 -15.58 0.85 1.57
N ASP A 313 -15.25 2.13 1.77
CA ASP A 313 -16.08 3.23 1.27
C ASP A 313 -16.05 3.32 -0.26
N ILE A 314 -14.92 2.95 -0.90
CA ILE A 314 -14.81 2.82 -2.35
C ILE A 314 -15.73 1.71 -2.88
N LEU A 315 -15.72 0.53 -2.28
CA LEU A 315 -16.56 -0.58 -2.74
C LEU A 315 -18.05 -0.36 -2.43
N ASN A 316 -18.37 0.36 -1.36
CA ASN A 316 -19.75 0.71 -1.03
C ASN A 316 -20.43 1.58 -2.10
N GLN A 317 -19.68 2.37 -2.87
CA GLN A 317 -20.24 3.12 -3.99
C GLN A 317 -20.86 2.20 -5.05
N LEU A 318 -20.24 1.04 -5.31
CA LEU A 318 -20.79 0.05 -6.24
C LEU A 318 -22.12 -0.52 -5.74
N ALA A 319 -22.19 -0.85 -4.46
CA ALA A 319 -23.39 -1.39 -3.85
C ALA A 319 -24.58 -0.43 -3.90
N LEU A 320 -24.31 0.90 -3.86
CA LEU A 320 -25.30 1.96 -3.95
C LEU A 320 -25.65 2.34 -5.41
N GLY A 321 -24.90 1.80 -6.39
CA GLY A 321 -25.08 2.11 -7.81
C GLY A 321 -24.56 3.47 -8.27
N ASP A 322 -23.87 4.20 -7.38
CA ASP A 322 -23.41 5.57 -7.62
C ASP A 322 -21.89 5.66 -7.50
N VAL A 323 -21.18 5.69 -8.62
CA VAL A 323 -19.75 6.03 -8.66
C VAL A 323 -19.60 7.53 -8.90
N TYR A 324 -19.46 8.30 -7.83
CA TYR A 324 -19.45 9.77 -7.87
C TYR A 324 -18.23 10.33 -8.62
N ARG A 325 -17.03 9.80 -8.36
CA ARG A 325 -15.79 10.28 -8.96
C ARG A 325 -14.69 9.24 -8.92
N SER A 326 -13.67 9.45 -9.74
CA SER A 326 -12.44 8.66 -9.65
C SER A 326 -11.67 9.02 -8.38
N MET A 327 -11.18 8.00 -7.71
CA MET A 327 -10.38 8.12 -6.50
C MET A 327 -9.00 7.52 -6.72
N ALA A 328 -8.00 7.97 -5.97
CA ALA A 328 -6.66 7.41 -6.01
C ALA A 328 -6.22 6.90 -4.65
N PHE A 329 -5.62 5.73 -4.61
CA PHE A 329 -4.87 5.21 -3.47
C PHE A 329 -3.39 5.16 -3.85
N ILE A 330 -2.55 5.89 -3.11
CA ILE A 330 -1.12 5.96 -3.35
C ILE A 330 -0.39 5.53 -2.09
N SER A 331 0.51 4.55 -2.24
CA SER A 331 1.19 3.94 -1.10
C SER A 331 2.67 3.75 -1.40
N ASP A 332 3.54 4.44 -0.66
CA ASP A 332 4.98 4.13 -0.61
C ASP A 332 5.23 3.09 0.49
N GLU A 333 6.25 2.24 0.30
CA GLU A 333 6.58 1.11 1.19
C GLU A 333 5.33 0.27 1.56
N TYR A 334 4.58 -0.11 0.54
CA TYR A 334 3.29 -0.79 0.67
C TYR A 334 3.35 -2.08 1.50
N GLN A 335 4.51 -2.77 1.53
CA GLN A 335 4.74 -3.95 2.37
C GLN A 335 4.54 -3.69 3.87
N GLU A 336 4.55 -2.43 4.34
CA GLU A 336 4.42 -2.13 5.76
C GLU A 336 2.98 -2.25 6.28
N TYR A 337 1.99 -2.23 5.39
CA TYR A 337 0.56 -2.30 5.74
C TYR A 337 -0.31 -3.07 4.74
N VAL A 338 0.30 -3.89 3.90
CA VAL A 338 -0.42 -4.82 3.02
C VAL A 338 -1.20 -5.85 3.86
N THR A 339 -2.43 -6.15 3.46
CA THR A 339 -3.28 -7.17 4.09
C THR A 339 -3.76 -8.18 3.05
N SER A 340 -4.18 -9.36 3.49
CA SER A 340 -4.71 -10.38 2.57
C SER A 340 -5.98 -9.92 1.84
N SER A 341 -6.78 -9.05 2.46
CA SER A 341 -7.99 -8.46 1.85
C SER A 341 -7.70 -7.53 0.66
N ASP A 342 -6.45 -7.09 0.49
CA ASP A 342 -6.07 -6.25 -0.65
C ASP A 342 -6.22 -6.98 -1.99
N ALA A 343 -6.11 -8.32 -1.99
CA ALA A 343 -6.34 -9.14 -3.18
C ALA A 343 -7.75 -8.95 -3.74
N ASP A 344 -8.75 -9.01 -2.85
CA ASP A 344 -10.16 -8.84 -3.21
C ASP A 344 -10.45 -7.39 -3.60
N PHE A 345 -9.91 -6.43 -2.86
CA PHE A 345 -10.06 -5.02 -3.18
C PHE A 345 -9.51 -4.67 -4.57
N PHE A 346 -8.29 -5.05 -4.90
CA PHE A 346 -7.70 -4.75 -6.20
C PHE A 346 -8.41 -5.43 -7.38
N SER A 347 -9.06 -6.57 -7.16
CA SER A 347 -9.87 -7.23 -8.18
C SER A 347 -11.16 -6.46 -8.50
N GLN A 348 -11.77 -5.79 -7.50
CA GLN A 348 -13.07 -5.13 -7.60
C GLN A 348 -12.95 -3.60 -7.84
N SER A 349 -11.86 -2.98 -7.43
CA SER A 349 -11.67 -1.53 -7.41
C SER A 349 -11.75 -0.85 -8.79
N ARG A 350 -11.58 -1.63 -9.87
CA ARG A 350 -11.71 -1.14 -11.25
C ARG A 350 -13.11 -0.57 -11.53
N GLU A 351 -14.14 -1.26 -11.13
CA GLU A 351 -15.53 -0.86 -11.35
C GLU A 351 -15.88 0.40 -10.55
N SER A 352 -15.27 0.58 -9.39
CA SER A 352 -15.38 1.79 -8.56
C SER A 352 -14.53 2.98 -9.07
N LYS A 353 -13.88 2.86 -10.24
CA LYS A 353 -12.97 3.88 -10.78
C LYS A 353 -11.88 4.30 -9.79
N CYS A 354 -11.32 3.34 -9.05
CA CYS A 354 -10.23 3.59 -8.13
C CYS A 354 -8.89 3.31 -8.81
N ILE A 355 -7.97 4.28 -8.75
CA ILE A 355 -6.59 4.19 -9.25
C ILE A 355 -5.71 3.80 -8.08
N ASN A 356 -5.16 2.60 -8.09
CA ASN A 356 -4.25 2.15 -7.05
C ASN A 356 -2.81 2.17 -7.55
N ILE A 357 -1.94 2.91 -6.85
CA ILE A 357 -0.51 3.02 -7.15
C ILE A 357 0.25 2.62 -5.90
N VAL A 358 0.84 1.46 -5.91
CA VAL A 358 1.56 0.92 -4.75
C VAL A 358 3.02 0.65 -5.08
N ALA A 359 3.93 1.04 -4.17
CA ALA A 359 5.35 0.81 -4.32
C ALA A 359 5.88 -0.10 -3.22
N THR A 360 6.71 -1.06 -3.63
CA THR A 360 7.40 -2.01 -2.73
C THR A 360 8.86 -2.17 -3.14
N GLN A 361 9.67 -2.69 -2.24
CA GLN A 361 11.08 -2.96 -2.54
C GLN A 361 11.24 -4.22 -3.38
N SER A 362 10.49 -5.28 -3.04
CA SER A 362 10.53 -6.57 -3.71
C SER A 362 9.24 -7.36 -3.45
N TYR A 363 9.01 -8.44 -4.19
CA TYR A 363 7.92 -9.38 -3.92
C TYR A 363 8.17 -10.17 -2.64
N THR A 364 9.45 -10.45 -2.33
CA THR A 364 9.84 -11.06 -1.05
C THR A 364 9.43 -10.20 0.14
N SER A 365 9.49 -8.86 0.02
CA SER A 365 9.03 -7.95 1.07
C SER A 365 7.52 -8.10 1.36
N LEU A 366 6.70 -8.31 0.34
CA LEU A 366 5.27 -8.59 0.50
C LEU A 366 5.03 -9.97 1.13
N LEU A 367 5.79 -10.99 0.70
CA LEU A 367 5.72 -12.34 1.26
C LEU A 367 6.05 -12.37 2.75
N ASN A 368 7.04 -11.59 3.15
CA ASN A 368 7.43 -11.50 4.56
C ASN A 368 6.31 -10.92 5.45
N THR A 369 5.45 -10.06 4.90
CA THR A 369 4.35 -9.45 5.65
C THR A 369 3.10 -10.34 5.67
N ILE A 370 2.68 -10.89 4.52
CA ILE A 370 1.45 -11.69 4.42
C ILE A 370 1.68 -13.16 4.81
N ASN A 371 2.90 -13.65 4.66
CA ASN A 371 3.28 -15.06 4.88
C ASN A 371 2.41 -16.09 4.11
N ASN A 372 1.82 -15.67 3.00
CA ASN A 372 1.01 -16.50 2.11
C ASN A 372 1.35 -16.19 0.65
N GLN A 373 2.08 -17.10 0.01
CA GLN A 373 2.56 -16.92 -1.37
C GLN A 373 1.41 -16.77 -2.37
N ASN A 374 0.30 -17.49 -2.17
CA ASN A 374 -0.83 -17.41 -3.09
C ASN A 374 -1.52 -16.05 -3.00
N SER A 375 -1.75 -15.52 -1.79
CA SER A 375 -2.31 -14.18 -1.60
C SER A 375 -1.44 -13.10 -2.23
N VAL A 376 -0.11 -13.18 -2.06
CA VAL A 376 0.82 -12.23 -2.69
C VAL A 376 0.77 -12.32 -4.21
N ARG A 377 0.72 -13.53 -4.78
CA ARG A 377 0.58 -13.72 -6.23
C ARG A 377 -0.70 -13.11 -6.77
N VAL A 378 -1.83 -13.30 -6.07
CA VAL A 378 -3.11 -12.69 -6.47
C VAL A 378 -3.04 -11.16 -6.41
N ILE A 379 -2.45 -10.59 -5.36
CA ILE A 379 -2.21 -9.13 -5.27
C ILE A 379 -1.40 -8.64 -6.47
N ILE A 380 -0.25 -9.26 -6.76
CA ILE A 380 0.64 -8.89 -7.87
C ILE A 380 -0.08 -9.04 -9.22
N GLN A 381 -0.89 -10.09 -9.38
CA GLN A 381 -1.67 -10.34 -10.59
C GLN A 381 -2.68 -9.23 -10.84
N ASN A 382 -3.36 -8.73 -9.80
CA ASN A 382 -4.37 -7.66 -9.91
C ASN A 382 -3.77 -6.26 -10.11
N LEU A 383 -2.45 -6.11 -9.94
CA LEU A 383 -1.70 -4.90 -10.25
C LEU A 383 -1.13 -5.02 -11.67
N ILE A 384 -1.98 -4.77 -12.68
CA ILE A 384 -1.70 -5.09 -14.10
C ILE A 384 -0.51 -4.30 -14.64
N ASN A 385 -0.48 -2.97 -14.39
CA ASN A 385 0.61 -2.12 -14.84
C ASN A 385 1.78 -2.24 -13.88
N LYS A 386 2.95 -2.62 -14.38
CA LYS A 386 4.14 -2.84 -13.56
C LYS A 386 5.31 -2.00 -14.04
N LEU A 387 5.95 -1.33 -13.10
CA LEU A 387 7.17 -0.55 -13.31
C LEU A 387 8.28 -1.19 -12.47
N TRP A 388 9.13 -1.96 -13.12
CA TRP A 388 10.23 -2.65 -12.47
C TRP A 388 11.52 -1.84 -12.60
N TYR A 389 11.92 -1.22 -11.51
CA TYR A 389 13.21 -0.55 -11.36
C TYR A 389 14.31 -1.58 -11.05
N ARG A 390 15.55 -1.11 -10.94
CA ARG A 390 16.66 -1.97 -10.52
C ARG A 390 16.30 -2.75 -9.26
N CYS A 391 16.52 -4.06 -9.31
CA CYS A 391 16.20 -5.01 -8.26
C CYS A 391 17.22 -6.12 -8.24
N ASP A 392 17.56 -6.60 -7.04
CA ASP A 392 18.51 -7.70 -6.79
C ASP A 392 17.84 -8.91 -6.10
N ASP A 393 16.55 -8.84 -5.84
CA ASP A 393 15.77 -9.94 -5.26
C ASP A 393 15.52 -11.03 -6.29
N VAL A 394 16.10 -12.21 -6.07
CA VAL A 394 16.04 -13.35 -6.98
C VAL A 394 14.60 -13.78 -7.27
N PHE A 395 13.77 -13.88 -6.22
CA PHE A 395 12.37 -14.27 -6.36
C PHE A 395 11.58 -13.31 -7.25
N THR A 396 11.78 -12.00 -7.04
CA THR A 396 11.16 -10.95 -7.87
C THR A 396 11.61 -11.07 -9.31
N ILE A 397 12.92 -11.20 -9.57
CA ILE A 397 13.47 -11.26 -10.93
C ILE A 397 12.98 -12.51 -11.67
N GLU A 398 12.98 -13.67 -11.02
CA GLU A 398 12.46 -14.91 -11.62
C GLU A 398 10.99 -14.82 -12.00
N ASP A 399 10.17 -14.22 -11.14
CA ASP A 399 8.74 -14.01 -11.42
C ASP A 399 8.53 -13.08 -12.62
N ILE A 400 9.27 -11.97 -12.68
CA ILE A 400 9.27 -11.04 -13.81
C ILE A 400 9.68 -11.75 -15.10
N GLN A 401 10.77 -12.53 -15.08
CA GLN A 401 11.26 -13.27 -16.24
C GLN A 401 10.24 -14.29 -16.75
N LYS A 402 9.57 -15.01 -15.84
CA LYS A 402 8.49 -15.94 -16.17
C LYS A 402 7.28 -15.24 -16.77
N GLN A 403 6.94 -14.05 -16.27
CA GLN A 403 5.80 -13.24 -16.75
C GLN A 403 6.04 -12.66 -18.15
N ILE A 404 7.27 -12.22 -18.44
CA ILE A 404 7.65 -11.64 -19.73
C ILE A 404 7.86 -12.74 -20.78
N GLY A 405 8.46 -13.85 -20.38
CA GLY A 405 8.70 -15.00 -21.24
C GLY A 405 10.11 -15.05 -21.85
N LYS A 406 10.26 -15.90 -22.85
CA LYS A 406 11.52 -16.21 -23.52
C LYS A 406 11.40 -15.88 -25.00
N GLU A 407 12.56 -15.70 -25.64
CA GLU A 407 12.72 -15.57 -27.08
C GLU A 407 13.93 -16.35 -27.57
N ASP A 408 13.96 -16.64 -28.86
CA ASP A 408 15.09 -17.32 -29.47
C ASP A 408 16.22 -16.33 -29.70
N LYS A 409 17.34 -16.52 -28.99
CA LYS A 409 18.55 -15.69 -29.09
C LYS A 409 19.64 -16.44 -29.85
N LEU A 410 20.24 -15.77 -30.82
CA LEU A 410 21.39 -16.30 -31.55
C LEU A 410 22.63 -16.24 -30.65
N LYS A 411 23.19 -17.37 -30.32
CA LYS A 411 24.49 -17.49 -29.63
C LYS A 411 25.57 -17.87 -30.61
N ILE A 412 26.71 -17.19 -30.54
CA ILE A 412 27.86 -17.41 -31.34
C ILE A 412 28.96 -17.97 -30.42
N SER A 413 29.35 -19.21 -30.63
CA SER A 413 30.50 -19.84 -29.98
C SER A 413 31.68 -19.81 -30.92
N ARG A 414 32.79 -19.22 -30.49
CA ARG A 414 34.05 -19.23 -31.22
C ARG A 414 35.02 -20.14 -30.48
N SER A 415 35.47 -21.17 -31.12
CA SER A 415 36.57 -22.03 -30.61
C SER A 415 37.80 -21.83 -31.45
N TYR A 416 38.89 -21.55 -30.78
CA TYR A 416 40.20 -21.44 -31.38
C TYR A 416 40.98 -22.71 -31.03
N SER A 417 41.46 -23.43 -32.02
CA SER A 417 42.39 -24.54 -31.77
C SER A 417 43.71 -24.27 -32.47
N GLU A 418 44.76 -24.29 -31.68
CA GLU A 418 46.14 -24.23 -32.12
C GLU A 418 46.76 -25.59 -32.04
N ASN A 419 47.02 -26.22 -33.18
CA ASN A 419 47.77 -27.48 -33.22
C ASN A 419 49.25 -27.15 -33.42
N GLY A 420 49.97 -27.01 -32.31
CA GLY A 420 51.45 -26.97 -32.28
C GLY A 420 52.05 -28.36 -32.42
N LYS A 421 52.69 -28.67 -33.51
CA LYS A 421 53.62 -29.80 -33.51
C LYS A 421 54.88 -29.39 -32.79
N PHE A 422 55.35 -30.26 -31.90
CA PHE A 422 56.57 -30.12 -31.12
C PHE A 422 57.71 -29.62 -32.03
N ASN A 423 58.38 -28.55 -31.65
CA ASN A 423 59.61 -28.09 -32.26
C ASN A 423 60.72 -29.10 -31.98
N ASN A 424 61.09 -29.85 -32.97
CA ASN A 424 62.31 -30.64 -32.90
C ASN A 424 63.52 -29.73 -33.15
N TYR A 425 64.27 -29.44 -32.06
CA TYR A 425 65.57 -28.77 -32.17
C TYR A 425 66.53 -29.70 -32.82
N ASN A 426 67.06 -29.40 -34.02
CA ASN A 426 68.06 -30.21 -34.69
C ASN A 426 69.45 -29.81 -34.20
N PHE A 427 70.05 -30.62 -33.40
CA PHE A 427 71.34 -30.39 -32.73
C PHE A 427 72.52 -30.21 -33.72
N ILE A 428 72.38 -30.63 -34.99
CA ILE A 428 73.48 -30.63 -36.00
C ILE A 428 73.40 -29.29 -36.78
N SER A 429 72.20 -28.74 -37.08
CA SER A 429 72.06 -27.50 -37.89
C SER A 429 71.88 -26.27 -37.03
N LYS A 430 71.68 -26.42 -35.73
CA LYS A 430 71.35 -25.29 -34.82
C LYS A 430 70.10 -24.48 -35.20
N ASP A 431 69.25 -24.97 -36.10
CA ASP A 431 68.03 -24.27 -36.54
C ASP A 431 66.80 -24.90 -35.90
N ILE A 432 65.86 -24.02 -35.54
CA ILE A 432 64.52 -24.43 -35.12
C ILE A 432 63.66 -24.53 -36.40
N VAL A 433 63.41 -25.75 -36.83
CA VAL A 433 62.51 -25.96 -37.99
C VAL A 433 61.08 -25.93 -37.46
N SER A 434 60.45 -24.78 -37.46
CA SER A 434 59.01 -24.63 -37.27
C SER A 434 58.32 -24.77 -38.62
N LYS A 435 57.60 -25.85 -38.83
CA LYS A 435 56.66 -25.93 -39.94
C LYS A 435 55.26 -26.14 -39.44
N ASN A 436 54.43 -25.13 -39.78
CA ASN A 436 52.97 -25.10 -39.76
C ASN A 436 52.32 -25.17 -38.37
N THR A 437 52.12 -24.02 -37.78
CA THR A 437 51.02 -23.78 -36.87
C THR A 437 49.73 -23.66 -37.70
N ASN A 438 48.88 -24.65 -37.65
CA ASN A 438 47.53 -24.53 -38.20
C ASN A 438 46.63 -23.91 -37.14
N PHE A 439 46.30 -22.64 -37.37
CA PHE A 439 45.20 -21.99 -36.63
C PHE A 439 43.89 -22.41 -37.29
N SER A 440 43.01 -23.03 -36.56
CA SER A 440 41.62 -23.18 -36.99
C SER A 440 40.70 -22.43 -36.08
N GLU A 441 39.93 -21.51 -36.67
CA GLU A 441 38.81 -20.84 -36.01
C GLU A 441 37.54 -21.56 -36.46
N SER A 442 36.79 -22.04 -35.51
CA SER A 442 35.45 -22.58 -35.75
C SER A 442 34.41 -21.65 -35.11
N VAL A 443 33.55 -21.12 -35.96
CA VAL A 443 32.42 -20.27 -35.51
C VAL A 443 31.13 -21.07 -35.63
N ASN A 444 30.58 -21.45 -34.51
CA ASN A 444 29.29 -22.14 -34.47
C ASN A 444 28.22 -21.14 -34.00
N SER A 445 27.20 -20.98 -34.81
CA SER A 445 25.98 -20.20 -34.43
C SER A 445 24.85 -21.17 -34.15
N TYR A 446 24.22 -21.02 -33.01
CA TYR A 446 23.03 -21.81 -32.63
C TYR A 446 21.99 -20.92 -31.97
N THR A 447 20.74 -21.28 -32.14
CA THR A 447 19.61 -20.57 -31.51
C THR A 447 19.32 -21.22 -30.18
N GLN A 448 19.27 -20.41 -29.12
CA GLN A 448 18.89 -20.85 -27.78
C GLN A 448 17.69 -20.06 -27.29
N ASN A 449 16.66 -20.78 -26.78
CA ASN A 449 15.51 -20.16 -26.16
C ASN A 449 15.88 -19.64 -24.77
N ASP A 450 15.99 -18.32 -24.63
CA ASP A 450 16.48 -17.65 -23.42
C ASP A 450 15.51 -16.52 -22.99
N PHE A 451 15.53 -16.12 -21.71
CA PHE A 451 14.68 -15.03 -21.24
C PHE A 451 14.94 -13.75 -22.04
N ILE A 452 13.87 -13.01 -22.38
CA ILE A 452 13.95 -11.73 -23.11
C ILE A 452 14.86 -10.76 -22.38
N TYR A 453 14.67 -10.63 -21.06
CA TYR A 453 15.55 -9.87 -20.18
C TYR A 453 16.25 -10.83 -19.22
N ASP A 454 17.57 -10.83 -19.23
CA ASP A 454 18.39 -11.64 -18.34
C ASP A 454 18.45 -11.06 -16.91
N TYR A 455 19.06 -11.79 -15.98
CA TYR A 455 19.20 -11.36 -14.60
C TYR A 455 20.01 -10.07 -14.49
N ASN A 456 21.09 -9.92 -15.29
CA ASN A 456 21.94 -8.74 -15.28
C ASN A 456 21.21 -7.48 -15.72
N PHE A 457 20.19 -7.61 -16.57
CA PHE A 457 19.36 -6.48 -16.97
C PHE A 457 18.73 -5.77 -15.75
N PHE A 458 18.19 -6.54 -14.81
CA PHE A 458 17.53 -5.99 -13.62
C PHE A 458 18.51 -5.49 -12.57
N THR A 459 19.67 -6.13 -12.43
CA THR A 459 20.63 -5.81 -11.36
C THR A 459 21.62 -4.71 -11.76
N GLN A 460 21.99 -4.63 -13.05
CA GLN A 460 23.10 -3.77 -13.51
C GLN A 460 22.71 -2.79 -14.60
N ASN A 461 21.81 -3.18 -15.54
CA ASN A 461 21.52 -2.39 -16.74
C ASN A 461 20.36 -1.40 -16.58
N LEU A 462 19.63 -1.43 -15.44
CA LEU A 462 18.67 -0.42 -15.07
C LEU A 462 19.34 0.65 -14.22
N GLU A 463 19.57 1.80 -14.82
CA GLU A 463 20.12 2.97 -14.15
C GLU A 463 19.09 3.57 -13.16
N THR A 464 19.56 4.42 -12.24
CA THR A 464 18.66 5.21 -11.38
C THR A 464 17.71 6.03 -12.25
N PHE A 465 16.45 6.10 -11.88
CA PHE A 465 15.36 6.72 -12.67
C PHE A 465 15.08 6.02 -14.00
N SER A 466 15.39 4.73 -14.13
CA SER A 466 14.98 3.91 -15.25
C SER A 466 14.23 2.68 -14.77
N CYS A 467 13.26 2.23 -15.54
CA CYS A 467 12.50 1.04 -15.23
C CYS A 467 12.21 0.23 -16.51
N LEU A 468 11.90 -1.06 -16.34
CA LEU A 468 11.20 -1.84 -17.33
C LEU A 468 9.70 -1.69 -17.08
N ALA A 469 8.99 -1.15 -18.04
CA ALA A 469 7.55 -0.92 -17.96
C ALA A 469 6.78 -2.02 -18.69
N PHE A 470 5.86 -2.65 -17.96
CA PHE A 470 4.92 -3.66 -18.43
C PHE A 470 3.51 -3.09 -18.26
N LEU A 471 2.95 -2.57 -19.33
CA LEU A 471 1.77 -1.72 -19.30
C LEU A 471 0.63 -2.32 -20.09
N SER A 472 -0.59 -1.89 -19.76
CA SER A 472 -1.81 -2.13 -20.53
C SER A 472 -2.27 -0.83 -21.22
N ASP A 473 -2.96 -0.93 -22.33
CA ASP A 473 -3.70 0.18 -22.95
C ASP A 473 -5.18 0.22 -22.49
N GLY A 474 -5.53 -0.63 -21.51
CA GLY A 474 -6.89 -0.82 -21.01
C GLY A 474 -7.62 -2.00 -21.64
N PHE A 475 -7.12 -2.56 -22.76
CA PHE A 475 -7.68 -3.69 -23.49
C PHE A 475 -6.70 -4.87 -23.62
N LYS A 476 -5.43 -4.59 -23.84
CA LYS A 476 -4.37 -5.59 -24.00
C LYS A 476 -3.09 -5.15 -23.27
N ILE A 477 -2.26 -6.14 -22.98
CA ILE A 477 -0.91 -5.90 -22.45
C ILE A 477 0.01 -5.54 -23.62
N LEU A 478 0.79 -4.48 -23.44
CA LEU A 478 1.78 -4.01 -24.38
C LEU A 478 3.10 -4.76 -24.19
N LYS A 479 3.96 -4.75 -25.22
CA LYS A 479 5.32 -5.28 -25.10
C LYS A 479 6.09 -4.51 -24.02
N PRO A 480 6.82 -5.19 -23.12
CA PRO A 480 7.66 -4.52 -22.14
C PRO A 480 8.69 -3.63 -22.80
N GLN A 481 8.93 -2.45 -22.24
CA GLN A 481 9.91 -1.50 -22.76
C GLN A 481 10.67 -0.81 -21.64
N LYS A 482 11.97 -0.55 -21.85
CA LYS A 482 12.78 0.27 -20.94
C LYS A 482 12.36 1.72 -21.07
N LEU A 483 12.05 2.36 -19.93
CA LEU A 483 11.71 3.78 -19.87
C LEU A 483 12.72 4.54 -19.02
N LYS A 484 13.00 5.77 -19.42
CA LYS A 484 13.63 6.79 -18.59
C LYS A 484 12.53 7.57 -17.89
N MET A 485 12.51 7.49 -16.58
CA MET A 485 11.52 8.16 -15.74
C MET A 485 11.88 9.64 -15.55
N LEU A 486 10.87 10.46 -15.25
CA LEU A 486 11.01 11.90 -15.08
C LEU A 486 10.96 12.26 -13.59
N PRO A 487 12.10 12.48 -12.91
CA PRO A 487 12.10 12.86 -11.50
C PRO A 487 11.39 14.22 -11.29
N TYR A 488 10.68 14.34 -10.16
CA TYR A 488 9.86 15.51 -9.84
C TYR A 488 10.62 16.84 -9.80
N PHE A 489 11.93 16.80 -9.58
CA PHE A 489 12.80 17.98 -9.53
C PHE A 489 13.32 18.43 -10.91
N ILE A 490 12.99 17.70 -11.98
CA ILE A 490 13.33 18.04 -13.38
C ILE A 490 12.07 18.51 -14.15
N GLN A 491 10.88 18.33 -13.59
CA GLN A 491 9.61 18.68 -14.22
C GLN A 491 9.26 20.16 -14.09
#